data_701f4d7ca02f63bdb5e54e2e2ad361c6
#
_entry.id   701f4d7ca02f63bdb5e54e2e2ad361c6
#
_cell.length_a   1.000
_cell.length_b   1.000
_cell.length_c   1.000
_cell.angle_alpha   90.00
_cell.angle_beta   90.00
_cell.angle_gamma   90.00
#
_symmetry.space_group_name_H-M   'P 1'
#
loop_
_entity.id
_entity.type
_entity.pdbx_description
1 polymer ?
#
loop_
_entity_poly.entity_id
_entity_poly.type
_entity_poly.pdbx_seq_one_letter_code
_entity_poly.pdbx_strand_id
1 'polypeptide(L)'
;MPADRPYDRRRLLRDAAVGAAAVSTAGLATGVPARAAAPAPAGAPITAARARRSGAVSFRWWGTAGWRIDIGDRTVLVDPYLSRYDTGLFTGRFNPDTPLTVDAARIDPLVDRAENILVTHTHWDHFNDVPHIAVRTGARVVGTLTAYHLGLAYGLPAGRLAPVKGGEVLDFGDYTVEVVSSLHSRNGSWSLAFPGVRVSPPPRPEKISDLPEGDTLAYQIRVAGGPSVFFTGASDLNERNLTGLTPDVAMVASAATTSTADYVPRLMAALDHPKIVVPVHWDNFETPLTNPPTVAASDRERLDDLIAAVRKASPRSRVLLPEYHTAYHF
;
A
#
# COMPACT_ATOMS: atom_id res chain seq x y z
N MET A 1 11.37 34.74 -37.89
CA MET A 1 11.08 34.29 -36.54
C MET A 1 9.95 35.12 -35.97
N PRO A 2 8.74 34.62 -35.77
CA PRO A 2 7.68 35.38 -35.11
C PRO A 2 7.80 35.24 -33.60
N ALA A 3 7.67 36.37 -32.92
CA ALA A 3 7.81 36.52 -31.48
C ALA A 3 6.70 35.82 -30.69
N ASP A 4 7.08 35.17 -29.62
CA ASP A 4 6.23 34.56 -28.58
C ASP A 4 5.31 35.64 -27.97
N ARG A 5 4.00 35.43 -28.05
CA ARG A 5 3.00 36.22 -27.31
C ARG A 5 2.70 35.55 -25.97
N PRO A 6 2.72 36.28 -24.88
CA PRO A 6 2.41 35.67 -23.57
C PRO A 6 0.94 35.24 -23.48
N TYR A 7 0.73 34.08 -22.88
CA TYR A 7 -0.57 33.46 -22.66
C TYR A 7 -1.42 34.31 -21.68
N ASP A 8 -2.56 34.82 -22.14
CA ASP A 8 -3.47 35.63 -21.31
C ASP A 8 -4.54 34.72 -20.64
N ARG A 9 -4.43 34.53 -19.33
CA ARG A 9 -5.36 33.77 -18.50
C ARG A 9 -6.82 34.24 -18.56
N ARG A 10 -7.05 35.48 -18.93
CA ARG A 10 -8.41 36.06 -19.04
C ARG A 10 -9.15 35.58 -20.29
N ARG A 11 -8.45 35.13 -21.30
CA ARG A 11 -9.03 34.56 -22.52
C ARG A 11 -9.57 33.15 -22.30
N LEU A 12 -8.86 32.33 -21.51
CA LEU A 12 -9.26 30.96 -21.20
C LEU A 12 -10.59 30.86 -20.43
N LEU A 13 -10.90 31.86 -19.59
CA LEU A 13 -12.15 31.92 -18.82
C LEU A 13 -13.35 32.44 -19.61
N ARG A 14 -13.13 33.16 -20.73
CA ARG A 14 -14.21 33.64 -21.62
C ARG A 14 -14.69 32.54 -22.59
N ASP A 15 -13.78 31.69 -23.05
CA ASP A 15 -14.13 30.63 -24.01
C ASP A 15 -14.84 29.42 -23.34
N ALA A 16 -14.76 29.29 -22.01
CA ALA A 16 -15.52 28.32 -21.24
C ALA A 16 -16.98 28.73 -20.92
N ALA A 17 -17.33 29.99 -21.14
CA ALA A 17 -18.67 30.53 -20.80
C ALA A 17 -19.67 30.52 -21.98
N VAL A 18 -19.28 30.16 -23.19
CA VAL A 18 -20.11 30.18 -24.39
C VAL A 18 -20.75 28.85 -24.74
N GLY A 19 -20.45 27.78 -24.02
CA GLY A 19 -20.94 26.39 -24.27
C GLY A 19 -22.26 26.00 -23.60
N ALA A 20 -22.94 26.90 -22.85
CA ALA A 20 -24.11 26.52 -22.04
C ALA A 20 -25.37 27.36 -22.35
N ALA A 21 -25.72 27.52 -23.63
CA ALA A 21 -27.01 28.09 -23.98
C ALA A 21 -27.45 27.61 -25.36
N ALA A 22 -28.22 26.54 -25.43
CA ALA A 22 -29.28 26.30 -26.40
C ALA A 22 -29.73 24.83 -26.40
N VAL A 23 -30.68 24.45 -25.54
CA VAL A 23 -31.77 23.54 -25.92
C VAL A 23 -32.95 23.87 -25.00
N SER A 24 -33.86 24.68 -25.47
CA SER A 24 -35.23 24.78 -25.01
C SER A 24 -36.09 24.96 -26.22
N THR A 25 -36.95 23.96 -26.52
CA THR A 25 -38.34 24.22 -26.95
C THR A 25 -39.09 22.92 -27.15
N ALA A 26 -40.26 22.92 -26.50
CA ALA A 26 -41.55 22.38 -26.96
C ALA A 26 -41.78 20.87 -26.87
N GLY A 27 -42.55 20.48 -25.88
CA GLY A 27 -43.32 19.24 -25.79
C GLY A 27 -44.51 19.43 -24.87
N LEU A 28 -45.69 19.41 -25.47
CA LEU A 28 -47.03 19.67 -24.97
C LEU A 28 -47.37 18.96 -23.65
N ALA A 29 -48.05 19.72 -22.80
CA ALA A 29 -48.70 19.28 -21.55
C ALA A 29 -49.83 18.28 -21.80
N THR A 30 -49.75 17.09 -21.17
CA THR A 30 -50.93 16.32 -20.78
C THR A 30 -50.90 16.15 -19.26
N GLY A 31 -51.81 16.82 -18.61
CA GLY A 31 -51.93 16.83 -17.16
C GLY A 31 -52.33 15.45 -16.62
N VAL A 32 -51.46 14.95 -15.73
CA VAL A 32 -51.84 13.90 -14.79
C VAL A 32 -51.85 14.55 -13.40
N PRO A 33 -52.94 14.41 -12.60
CA PRO A 33 -53.01 15.06 -11.30
C PRO A 33 -51.94 14.48 -10.37
N ALA A 34 -51.13 15.36 -9.79
CA ALA A 34 -50.17 15.00 -8.77
C ALA A 34 -50.91 14.44 -7.54
N ARG A 35 -50.78 13.13 -7.33
CA ARG A 35 -51.17 12.48 -6.09
C ARG A 35 -50.14 12.89 -5.02
N ALA A 36 -50.62 13.61 -4.00
CA ALA A 36 -49.83 13.98 -2.84
C ALA A 36 -49.17 12.72 -2.25
N ALA A 37 -47.83 12.70 -2.24
CA ALA A 37 -47.07 11.66 -1.56
C ALA A 37 -47.33 11.76 -0.04
N ALA A 38 -47.72 10.68 0.56
CA ALA A 38 -47.80 10.58 2.01
C ALA A 38 -46.42 10.84 2.63
N PRO A 39 -46.31 11.50 3.80
CA PRO A 39 -45.04 11.68 4.47
C PRO A 39 -44.41 10.32 4.77
N ALA A 40 -43.13 10.19 4.44
CA ALA A 40 -42.33 9.00 4.76
C ALA A 40 -42.38 8.74 6.29
N PRO A 41 -42.52 7.49 6.74
CA PRO A 41 -42.52 7.19 8.18
C PRO A 41 -41.20 7.68 8.78
N ALA A 42 -41.29 8.33 9.94
CA ALA A 42 -40.13 8.77 10.72
C ALA A 42 -39.14 7.61 10.87
N GLY A 43 -37.89 7.88 10.53
CA GLY A 43 -36.85 6.87 10.52
C GLY A 43 -36.81 6.06 11.80
N ALA A 44 -36.72 4.76 11.65
CA ALA A 44 -36.45 3.85 12.77
C ALA A 44 -35.18 4.36 13.51
N PRO A 45 -35.13 4.27 14.85
CA PRO A 45 -33.95 4.66 15.59
C PRO A 45 -32.78 3.89 15.08
N ILE A 46 -31.70 4.63 14.78
CA ILE A 46 -30.38 4.03 14.45
C ILE A 46 -30.04 3.14 15.65
N THR A 47 -30.26 1.84 15.50
CA THR A 47 -29.86 0.86 16.50
C THR A 47 -28.38 1.07 16.76
N ALA A 48 -28.04 1.33 18.03
CA ALA A 48 -26.69 1.49 18.52
C ALA A 48 -25.79 0.44 17.87
N ALA A 49 -24.72 0.90 17.27
CA ALA A 49 -23.71 0.05 16.67
C ALA A 49 -23.41 -1.09 17.66
N ARG A 50 -23.68 -2.31 17.25
CA ARG A 50 -23.37 -3.52 18.01
C ARG A 50 -21.92 -3.40 18.44
N ALA A 51 -21.64 -3.31 19.75
CA ALA A 51 -20.29 -3.29 20.26
C ALA A 51 -19.57 -4.51 19.69
N ARG A 52 -18.72 -4.26 18.70
CA ARG A 52 -17.99 -5.31 17.98
C ARG A 52 -16.98 -5.87 18.96
N ARG A 53 -17.10 -7.15 19.27
CA ARG A 53 -16.06 -7.83 20.02
C ARG A 53 -14.82 -7.76 19.15
N SER A 54 -13.74 -7.12 19.62
CA SER A 54 -12.43 -7.20 18.98
C SER A 54 -12.04 -8.68 19.00
N GLY A 55 -12.12 -9.33 17.84
CA GLY A 55 -11.52 -10.64 17.67
C GLY A 55 -10.02 -10.51 17.95
N ALA A 56 -9.38 -11.59 18.41
CA ALA A 56 -7.94 -11.59 18.56
C ALA A 56 -7.28 -11.12 17.25
N VAL A 57 -6.35 -10.18 17.35
CA VAL A 57 -5.60 -9.68 16.19
C VAL A 57 -4.22 -10.30 16.23
N SER A 58 -3.78 -10.87 15.12
CA SER A 58 -2.42 -11.39 14.99
C SER A 58 -1.75 -10.90 13.72
N PHE A 59 -0.44 -10.66 13.82
CA PHE A 59 0.41 -10.20 12.74
C PHE A 59 1.49 -11.25 12.49
N ARG A 60 1.67 -11.69 11.24
CA ARG A 60 2.73 -12.62 10.85
C ARG A 60 3.54 -12.02 9.73
N TRP A 61 4.84 -11.92 9.94
CA TRP A 61 5.77 -11.44 8.94
C TRP A 61 6.18 -12.56 7.97
N TRP A 62 6.21 -12.24 6.67
CA TRP A 62 6.60 -13.12 5.59
C TRP A 62 7.84 -12.65 4.83
N GLY A 63 8.66 -11.81 5.48
CA GLY A 63 9.84 -11.23 4.87
C GLY A 63 9.54 -9.98 4.03
N THR A 64 10.57 -9.31 3.57
CA THR A 64 10.46 -8.03 2.86
C THR A 64 9.58 -7.06 3.66
N ALA A 65 8.55 -6.48 3.05
CA ALA A 65 7.49 -5.73 3.74
C ALA A 65 6.20 -6.55 3.90
N GLY A 66 6.27 -7.88 3.69
CA GLY A 66 5.11 -8.77 3.62
C GLY A 66 4.53 -9.13 4.98
N TRP A 67 3.22 -8.89 5.16
CA TRP A 67 2.50 -9.20 6.40
C TRP A 67 1.17 -9.88 6.12
N ARG A 68 0.84 -10.88 6.95
CA ARG A 68 -0.50 -11.40 7.15
C ARG A 68 -1.06 -10.85 8.45
N ILE A 69 -2.26 -10.30 8.40
CA ILE A 69 -2.97 -9.72 9.53
C ILE A 69 -4.31 -10.43 9.64
N ASP A 70 -4.47 -11.21 10.71
CA ASP A 70 -5.74 -11.87 11.01
C ASP A 70 -6.50 -11.05 12.06
N ILE A 71 -7.74 -10.66 11.75
CA ILE A 71 -8.64 -9.85 12.58
C ILE A 71 -9.92 -10.66 12.77
N GLY A 72 -10.00 -11.45 13.82
CA GLY A 72 -11.06 -12.45 13.98
C GLY A 72 -11.00 -13.49 12.84
N ASP A 73 -12.07 -13.55 12.05
CA ASP A 73 -12.20 -14.44 10.87
C ASP A 73 -11.77 -13.79 9.56
N ARG A 74 -11.33 -12.54 9.60
CA ARG A 74 -10.89 -11.76 8.43
C ARG A 74 -9.39 -11.78 8.30
N THR A 75 -8.89 -11.73 7.07
CA THR A 75 -7.45 -11.68 6.77
C THR A 75 -7.16 -10.54 5.80
N VAL A 76 -6.21 -9.70 6.16
CA VAL A 76 -5.63 -8.64 5.33
C VAL A 76 -4.18 -8.97 5.06
N LEU A 77 -3.74 -8.80 3.83
CA LEU A 77 -2.34 -8.95 3.45
C LEU A 77 -1.75 -7.59 3.08
N VAL A 78 -0.48 -7.39 3.39
CA VAL A 78 0.32 -6.25 2.92
C VAL A 78 1.50 -6.83 2.17
N ASP A 79 1.74 -6.38 0.93
CA ASP A 79 2.89 -6.73 0.09
C ASP A 79 3.31 -8.21 0.15
N PRO A 80 2.40 -9.19 -0.06
CA PRO A 80 2.74 -10.60 0.10
C PRO A 80 3.70 -11.05 -1.01
N TYR A 81 4.95 -11.37 -0.65
CA TYR A 81 5.95 -11.93 -1.55
C TYR A 81 6.55 -13.21 -0.95
N LEU A 82 6.08 -14.36 -1.40
CA LEU A 82 6.38 -15.70 -0.90
C LEU A 82 7.19 -16.56 -1.88
N SER A 83 7.16 -16.21 -3.18
CA SER A 83 7.89 -16.93 -4.24
C SER A 83 9.41 -16.87 -4.07
N ARG A 84 9.97 -15.72 -3.71
CA ARG A 84 11.36 -15.53 -3.24
C ARG A 84 12.40 -16.22 -4.12
N TYR A 85 12.44 -15.86 -5.39
CA TYR A 85 13.39 -16.41 -6.36
C TYR A 85 14.64 -15.52 -6.51
N ASP A 86 15.72 -16.12 -6.99
CA ASP A 86 17.02 -15.47 -7.20
C ASP A 86 16.97 -14.49 -8.39
N THR A 87 17.25 -13.22 -8.15
CA THR A 87 17.44 -12.19 -9.18
C THR A 87 18.91 -11.76 -9.29
N GLY A 88 19.78 -12.33 -8.48
CA GLY A 88 21.18 -11.95 -8.36
C GLY A 88 21.43 -10.72 -7.50
N LEU A 89 20.39 -10.14 -6.87
CA LEU A 89 20.52 -8.92 -6.08
C LEU A 89 21.49 -9.09 -4.91
N PHE A 90 21.39 -10.19 -4.17
CA PHE A 90 22.22 -10.47 -3.01
C PHE A 90 23.59 -11.11 -3.35
N THR A 91 23.78 -11.50 -4.60
CA THR A 91 25.06 -12.06 -5.09
C THR A 91 25.89 -11.06 -5.90
N GLY A 92 25.41 -9.81 -6.06
CA GLY A 92 26.06 -8.75 -6.85
C GLY A 92 25.97 -8.97 -8.36
N ARG A 93 25.08 -9.86 -8.81
CA ARG A 93 24.85 -10.17 -10.24
C ARG A 93 23.41 -9.88 -10.64
N PHE A 94 22.84 -8.83 -10.08
CA PHE A 94 21.46 -8.42 -10.34
C PHE A 94 21.12 -8.42 -11.83
N ASN A 95 20.06 -9.16 -12.19
CA ASN A 95 19.58 -9.27 -13.55
C ASN A 95 18.15 -8.68 -13.66
N PRO A 96 17.97 -7.49 -14.24
CA PRO A 96 16.67 -6.86 -14.44
C PRO A 96 15.73 -7.64 -15.38
N ASP A 97 16.29 -8.56 -16.19
CA ASP A 97 15.52 -9.42 -17.09
C ASP A 97 15.17 -10.79 -16.47
N THR A 98 15.36 -10.94 -15.14
CA THR A 98 14.94 -12.17 -14.44
C THR A 98 13.45 -12.42 -14.66
N PRO A 99 13.05 -13.62 -15.14
CA PRO A 99 11.64 -13.95 -15.36
C PRO A 99 10.84 -13.93 -14.07
N LEU A 100 9.64 -13.36 -14.13
CA LEU A 100 8.69 -13.42 -13.00
C LEU A 100 8.26 -14.87 -12.77
N THR A 101 8.40 -15.31 -11.54
CA THR A 101 8.07 -16.68 -11.12
C THR A 101 7.09 -16.65 -9.96
N VAL A 102 6.01 -17.42 -10.07
CA VAL A 102 5.04 -17.63 -8.99
C VAL A 102 5.17 -19.05 -8.49
N ASP A 103 5.60 -19.23 -7.25
CA ASP A 103 5.73 -20.54 -6.60
C ASP A 103 4.46 -20.86 -5.80
N ALA A 104 3.45 -21.39 -6.48
CA ALA A 104 2.18 -21.77 -5.85
C ALA A 104 2.37 -22.79 -4.70
N ALA A 105 3.39 -23.65 -4.78
CA ALA A 105 3.67 -24.64 -3.72
C ALA A 105 4.12 -23.99 -2.42
N ARG A 106 4.76 -22.82 -2.48
CA ARG A 106 5.11 -22.04 -1.30
C ARG A 106 3.98 -21.14 -0.82
N ILE A 107 3.22 -20.56 -1.75
CA ILE A 107 2.16 -19.58 -1.45
C ILE A 107 0.94 -20.27 -0.84
N ASP A 108 0.43 -21.32 -1.49
CA ASP A 108 -0.88 -21.88 -1.22
C ASP A 108 -1.05 -22.45 0.21
N PRO A 109 -0.04 -23.07 0.84
CA PRO A 109 -0.14 -23.49 2.23
C PRO A 109 -0.18 -22.37 3.26
N LEU A 110 0.34 -21.17 2.91
CA LEU A 110 0.43 -20.03 3.80
C LEU A 110 -0.77 -19.07 3.66
N VAL A 111 -1.43 -19.09 2.49
CA VAL A 111 -2.54 -18.18 2.17
C VAL A 111 -3.80 -18.99 1.92
N ASP A 112 -4.51 -19.34 2.97
CA ASP A 112 -5.81 -20.02 2.90
C ASP A 112 -6.96 -19.08 2.50
N ARG A 113 -6.88 -17.82 2.93
CA ARG A 113 -7.87 -16.77 2.70
C ARG A 113 -7.21 -15.40 2.70
N ALA A 114 -7.83 -14.45 2.02
CA ALA A 114 -7.58 -13.01 2.13
C ALA A 114 -8.83 -12.26 1.70
N GLU A 115 -9.14 -11.17 2.39
CA GLU A 115 -10.22 -10.25 2.01
C GLU A 115 -9.69 -9.09 1.19
N ASN A 116 -8.61 -8.47 1.67
CA ASN A 116 -7.92 -7.38 1.01
C ASN A 116 -6.42 -7.65 0.95
N ILE A 117 -5.80 -7.26 -0.15
CA ILE A 117 -4.35 -7.20 -0.34
C ILE A 117 -4.00 -5.75 -0.55
N LEU A 118 -3.23 -5.16 0.37
CA LEU A 118 -2.74 -3.80 0.30
C LEU A 118 -1.35 -3.82 -0.34
N VAL A 119 -1.17 -3.06 -1.41
CA VAL A 119 0.09 -3.00 -2.16
C VAL A 119 0.71 -1.63 -1.98
N THR A 120 1.90 -1.56 -1.38
CA THR A 120 2.59 -0.28 -1.18
C THR A 120 3.15 0.27 -2.50
N HIS A 121 3.74 -0.58 -3.32
CA HIS A 121 4.22 -0.25 -4.67
C HIS A 121 4.39 -1.53 -5.50
N THR A 122 4.72 -1.40 -6.79
CA THR A 122 4.57 -2.54 -7.70
C THR A 122 5.87 -3.23 -8.11
N HIS A 123 6.99 -3.04 -7.39
CA HIS A 123 8.18 -3.88 -7.61
C HIS A 123 7.86 -5.35 -7.35
N TRP A 124 8.67 -6.25 -7.94
CA TRP A 124 8.43 -7.69 -7.92
C TRP A 124 8.35 -8.26 -6.50
N ASP A 125 9.17 -7.79 -5.59
CA ASP A 125 9.24 -8.21 -4.18
C ASP A 125 8.09 -7.67 -3.30
N HIS A 126 7.10 -6.99 -3.92
CA HIS A 126 5.85 -6.54 -3.30
C HIS A 126 4.63 -7.00 -4.08
N PHE A 127 4.72 -7.15 -5.42
CA PHE A 127 3.55 -7.36 -6.27
C PHE A 127 3.50 -8.72 -6.99
N ASN A 128 4.64 -9.42 -7.17
CA ASN A 128 4.73 -10.64 -7.98
C ASN A 128 3.65 -11.68 -7.67
N ASP A 129 3.38 -11.93 -6.39
CA ASP A 129 2.47 -12.98 -5.94
C ASP A 129 1.02 -12.48 -5.80
N VAL A 130 0.81 -11.18 -5.80
CA VAL A 130 -0.51 -10.54 -5.59
C VAL A 130 -1.56 -11.05 -6.57
N PRO A 131 -1.32 -11.14 -7.88
CA PRO A 131 -2.33 -11.64 -8.82
C PRO A 131 -2.75 -13.08 -8.55
N HIS A 132 -1.80 -13.98 -8.24
CA HIS A 132 -2.07 -15.37 -7.90
C HIS A 132 -2.94 -15.48 -6.64
N ILE A 133 -2.54 -14.78 -5.58
CA ILE A 133 -3.27 -14.76 -4.31
C ILE A 133 -4.67 -14.19 -4.50
N ALA A 134 -4.83 -13.10 -5.25
CA ALA A 134 -6.11 -12.48 -5.50
C ALA A 134 -7.08 -13.40 -6.29
N VAL A 135 -6.57 -14.13 -7.29
CA VAL A 135 -7.37 -15.14 -8.02
C VAL A 135 -7.83 -16.26 -7.08
N ARG A 136 -6.90 -16.80 -6.30
CA ARG A 136 -7.13 -17.96 -5.42
C ARG A 136 -8.11 -17.64 -4.29
N THR A 137 -7.97 -16.48 -3.66
CA THR A 137 -8.77 -16.11 -2.46
C THR A 137 -10.01 -15.29 -2.78
N GLY A 138 -10.07 -14.69 -3.97
CA GLY A 138 -11.08 -13.70 -4.32
C GLY A 138 -10.87 -12.34 -3.64
N ALA A 139 -9.68 -12.10 -3.07
CA ALA A 139 -9.35 -10.84 -2.41
C ALA A 139 -9.47 -9.62 -3.33
N ARG A 140 -9.79 -8.48 -2.74
CA ARG A 140 -9.67 -7.18 -3.40
C ARG A 140 -8.21 -6.72 -3.29
N VAL A 141 -7.66 -6.22 -4.39
CA VAL A 141 -6.34 -5.58 -4.41
C VAL A 141 -6.53 -4.07 -4.27
N VAL A 142 -5.94 -3.49 -3.24
CA VAL A 142 -5.92 -2.05 -2.97
C VAL A 142 -4.50 -1.57 -3.23
N GLY A 143 -4.31 -0.62 -4.14
CA GLY A 143 -3.00 -0.13 -4.50
C GLY A 143 -3.09 1.07 -5.45
N THR A 144 -1.97 1.49 -6.02
CA THR A 144 -1.91 2.62 -6.95
C THR A 144 -2.65 2.32 -8.28
N LEU A 145 -2.82 3.35 -9.11
CA LEU A 145 -3.35 3.15 -10.46
C LEU A 145 -2.48 2.19 -11.28
N THR A 146 -1.18 2.17 -11.04
CA THR A 146 -0.26 1.19 -11.65
C THR A 146 -0.60 -0.23 -11.21
N ALA A 147 -0.82 -0.48 -9.92
CA ALA A 147 -1.24 -1.79 -9.42
C ALA A 147 -2.59 -2.24 -10.03
N TYR A 148 -3.53 -1.29 -10.22
CA TYR A 148 -4.79 -1.54 -10.92
C TYR A 148 -4.57 -2.02 -12.37
N HIS A 149 -3.75 -1.31 -13.16
CA HIS A 149 -3.50 -1.66 -14.56
C HIS A 149 -2.70 -2.96 -14.70
N LEU A 150 -1.75 -3.20 -13.82
CA LEU A 150 -1.04 -4.48 -13.76
C LEU A 150 -2.00 -5.62 -13.39
N GLY A 151 -2.88 -5.43 -12.42
CA GLY A 151 -3.93 -6.40 -12.08
C GLY A 151 -4.80 -6.77 -13.27
N LEU A 152 -5.22 -5.77 -14.09
CA LEU A 152 -5.95 -6.02 -15.33
C LEU A 152 -5.11 -6.81 -16.35
N ALA A 153 -3.81 -6.51 -16.47
CA ALA A 153 -2.90 -7.24 -17.36
C ALA A 153 -2.73 -8.72 -16.95
N TYR A 154 -2.87 -9.03 -15.65
CA TYR A 154 -2.91 -10.40 -15.13
C TYR A 154 -4.31 -11.05 -15.24
N GLY A 155 -5.32 -10.33 -15.73
CA GLY A 155 -6.68 -10.84 -15.90
C GLY A 155 -7.57 -10.75 -14.66
N LEU A 156 -7.17 -9.98 -13.64
CA LEU A 156 -8.04 -9.75 -12.48
C LEU A 156 -9.29 -8.93 -12.90
N PRO A 157 -10.47 -9.27 -12.38
CA PRO A 157 -11.67 -8.49 -12.66
C PRO A 157 -11.56 -7.06 -12.11
N ALA A 158 -11.91 -6.04 -12.88
CA ALA A 158 -11.87 -4.64 -12.46
C ALA A 158 -12.60 -4.38 -11.12
N GLY A 159 -13.70 -5.07 -10.84
CA GLY A 159 -14.44 -4.98 -9.57
C GLY A 159 -13.70 -5.52 -8.35
N ARG A 160 -12.56 -6.19 -8.54
CA ARG A 160 -11.66 -6.65 -7.47
C ARG A 160 -10.43 -5.76 -7.30
N LEU A 161 -10.31 -4.70 -8.08
CA LEU A 161 -9.19 -3.77 -8.07
C LEU A 161 -9.68 -2.41 -7.56
N ALA A 162 -9.10 -1.93 -6.49
CA ALA A 162 -9.43 -0.65 -5.87
C ALA A 162 -8.23 0.31 -5.96
N PRO A 163 -8.16 1.15 -7.01
CA PRO A 163 -7.09 2.13 -7.12
C PRO A 163 -7.25 3.24 -6.09
N VAL A 164 -6.16 3.53 -5.39
CA VAL A 164 -6.03 4.58 -4.38
C VAL A 164 -4.78 5.42 -4.63
N LYS A 165 -4.69 6.59 -4.01
CA LYS A 165 -3.59 7.55 -4.27
C LYS A 165 -3.03 8.24 -3.03
N GLY A 166 -3.66 8.02 -1.86
CA GLY A 166 -3.35 8.68 -0.59
C GLY A 166 -4.39 9.74 -0.21
N GLY A 167 -4.77 9.71 1.07
CA GLY A 167 -5.82 10.51 1.67
C GLY A 167 -7.17 9.79 1.79
N GLU A 168 -7.32 8.59 1.21
CA GLU A 168 -8.51 7.78 1.41
C GLU A 168 -8.51 7.11 2.79
N VAL A 169 -9.67 7.03 3.43
CA VAL A 169 -9.92 6.22 4.62
C VAL A 169 -10.98 5.19 4.28
N LEU A 170 -10.55 3.96 4.10
CA LEU A 170 -11.40 2.84 3.70
C LEU A 170 -11.96 2.16 4.95
N ASP A 171 -13.30 2.14 5.10
CA ASP A 171 -13.97 1.49 6.22
C ASP A 171 -14.43 0.08 5.84
N PHE A 172 -13.80 -0.91 6.47
CA PHE A 172 -14.16 -2.32 6.35
C PHE A 172 -14.93 -2.84 7.55
N GLY A 173 -15.37 -1.96 8.42
CA GLY A 173 -16.18 -2.28 9.59
C GLY A 173 -15.35 -2.59 10.84
N ASP A 174 -14.73 -3.76 10.95
CA ASP A 174 -13.92 -4.13 12.11
C ASP A 174 -12.52 -3.51 12.08
N TYR A 175 -12.11 -2.95 10.94
CA TYR A 175 -10.89 -2.18 10.77
C TYR A 175 -11.07 -1.11 9.69
N THR A 176 -10.26 -0.09 9.77
CA THR A 176 -10.12 0.93 8.72
C THR A 176 -8.70 0.91 8.16
N VAL A 177 -8.56 1.29 6.89
CA VAL A 177 -7.27 1.48 6.23
C VAL A 177 -7.18 2.93 5.78
N GLU A 178 -6.29 3.69 6.40
CA GLU A 178 -5.92 5.01 5.97
C GLU A 178 -4.77 4.88 4.97
N VAL A 179 -4.99 5.38 3.75
CA VAL A 179 -4.02 5.34 2.65
C VAL A 179 -3.19 6.61 2.68
N VAL A 180 -1.88 6.46 2.62
CA VAL A 180 -0.93 7.58 2.68
C VAL A 180 -0.07 7.59 1.43
N SER A 181 -0.05 8.70 0.69
CA SER A 181 0.92 8.87 -0.39
C SER A 181 2.33 9.03 0.20
N SER A 182 3.23 8.16 -0.20
CA SER A 182 4.60 8.04 0.32
C SER A 182 5.64 8.20 -0.81
N LEU A 183 6.89 7.87 -0.52
CA LEU A 183 8.00 7.93 -1.46
C LEU A 183 8.80 6.63 -1.42
N HIS A 184 9.30 6.23 -2.60
CA HIS A 184 10.24 5.12 -2.68
C HIS A 184 11.65 5.60 -2.35
N SER A 185 12.41 4.76 -1.67
CA SER A 185 13.84 4.97 -1.40
C SER A 185 14.65 5.11 -2.70
N ARG A 186 15.66 5.98 -2.66
CA ARG A 186 16.60 6.19 -3.77
C ARG A 186 17.94 5.59 -3.43
N ASN A 187 18.64 5.10 -4.46
CA ASN A 187 20.02 4.61 -4.32
C ASN A 187 21.02 5.77 -4.19
N GLY A 188 22.30 5.47 -3.99
CA GLY A 188 23.36 6.46 -3.86
C GLY A 188 23.56 7.39 -5.06
N SER A 189 22.99 7.06 -6.23
CA SER A 189 22.93 7.91 -7.44
C SER A 189 21.61 8.66 -7.57
N TRP A 190 20.80 8.72 -6.52
CA TRP A 190 19.48 9.39 -6.48
C TRP A 190 18.43 8.80 -7.44
N SER A 191 18.70 7.64 -8.01
CA SER A 191 17.78 6.95 -8.91
C SER A 191 16.89 5.95 -8.17
N LEU A 192 15.73 5.64 -8.78
CA LEU A 192 14.84 4.55 -8.36
C LEU A 192 15.12 3.30 -9.19
N ALA A 193 14.94 2.13 -8.62
CA ALA A 193 14.83 0.91 -9.40
C ALA A 193 13.51 0.94 -10.19
N PHE A 194 13.56 0.57 -11.46
CA PHE A 194 12.40 0.49 -12.36
C PHE A 194 11.37 1.62 -12.15
N PRO A 195 11.75 2.88 -12.41
CA PRO A 195 10.86 4.02 -12.20
C PRO A 195 9.70 4.01 -13.20
N GLY A 196 8.63 4.72 -12.90
CA GLY A 196 7.52 4.98 -13.80
C GLY A 196 6.19 4.42 -13.33
N VAL A 197 5.14 4.81 -14.06
CA VAL A 197 3.74 4.47 -13.78
C VAL A 197 3.08 3.79 -14.98
N ARG A 198 1.97 3.11 -14.77
CA ARG A 198 1.13 2.56 -15.81
C ARG A 198 -0.22 3.29 -15.80
N VAL A 199 -0.56 3.92 -16.92
CA VAL A 199 -1.81 4.67 -17.11
C VAL A 199 -2.83 3.90 -17.96
N SER A 200 -2.45 2.71 -18.43
CA SER A 200 -3.29 1.74 -19.13
C SER A 200 -2.75 0.33 -18.88
N PRO A 201 -3.55 -0.72 -19.07
CA PRO A 201 -3.06 -2.09 -18.93
C PRO A 201 -1.92 -2.36 -19.93
N PRO A 202 -0.72 -2.73 -19.45
CA PRO A 202 0.37 -3.16 -20.33
C PRO A 202 0.11 -4.57 -20.85
N PRO A 203 0.94 -5.11 -21.78
CA PRO A 203 1.08 -6.54 -21.95
C PRO A 203 1.36 -7.21 -20.59
N ARG A 204 0.98 -8.49 -20.44
CA ARG A 204 1.24 -9.23 -19.22
C ARG A 204 2.74 -9.16 -18.89
N PRO A 205 3.11 -8.71 -17.67
CA PRO A 205 4.51 -8.67 -17.26
C PRO A 205 5.15 -10.06 -17.25
N GLU A 206 6.37 -10.16 -17.76
CA GLU A 206 7.14 -11.41 -17.89
C GLU A 206 8.44 -11.41 -17.08
N LYS A 207 9.01 -10.23 -16.79
CA LYS A 207 10.26 -10.06 -16.07
C LYS A 207 10.16 -8.97 -14.99
N ILE A 208 11.09 -8.99 -14.04
CA ILE A 208 11.03 -8.08 -12.87
C ILE A 208 11.02 -6.61 -13.29
N SER A 209 11.72 -6.23 -14.38
CA SER A 209 11.73 -4.85 -14.89
C SER A 209 10.42 -4.40 -15.55
N ASP A 210 9.47 -5.31 -15.81
CA ASP A 210 8.14 -4.95 -16.28
C ASP A 210 7.21 -4.44 -15.16
N LEU A 211 7.63 -4.64 -13.91
CA LEU A 211 6.96 -4.18 -12.70
C LEU A 211 7.63 -2.88 -12.19
N PRO A 212 7.19 -1.69 -12.64
CA PRO A 212 7.75 -0.42 -12.20
C PRO A 212 7.36 -0.12 -10.76
N GLU A 213 8.01 0.87 -10.15
CA GLU A 213 7.67 1.39 -8.83
C GLU A 213 6.18 1.78 -8.74
N GLY A 214 5.70 2.55 -9.70
CA GLY A 214 4.28 2.76 -9.91
C GLY A 214 3.59 3.68 -8.90
N ASP A 215 4.30 4.65 -8.35
CA ASP A 215 3.98 5.42 -7.16
C ASP A 215 4.05 4.57 -5.87
N THR A 216 4.35 5.20 -4.76
CA THR A 216 4.51 4.51 -3.47
C THR A 216 3.47 4.98 -2.46
N LEU A 217 2.87 4.02 -1.77
CA LEU A 217 1.92 4.23 -0.68
C LEU A 217 2.48 3.70 0.64
N ALA A 218 1.95 4.23 1.72
CA ALA A 218 2.00 3.64 3.05
C ALA A 218 0.56 3.45 3.54
N TYR A 219 0.36 2.61 4.54
CA TYR A 219 -0.96 2.31 5.08
C TYR A 219 -0.96 2.40 6.60
N GLN A 220 -2.00 3.01 7.18
CA GLN A 220 -2.29 2.82 8.59
C GLN A 220 -3.55 2.01 8.75
N ILE A 221 -3.43 0.84 9.36
CA ILE A 221 -4.55 -0.02 9.71
C ILE A 221 -4.92 0.24 11.16
N ARG A 222 -6.18 0.59 11.40
CA ARG A 222 -6.75 0.72 12.75
C ARG A 222 -7.76 -0.38 12.97
N VAL A 223 -7.53 -1.25 13.94
CA VAL A 223 -8.45 -2.32 14.30
C VAL A 223 -9.40 -1.82 15.40
N ALA A 224 -10.70 -2.07 15.26
CA ALA A 224 -11.68 -1.67 16.24
C ALA A 224 -11.44 -2.37 17.59
N GLY A 225 -11.06 -1.60 18.61
CA GLY A 225 -10.70 -2.11 19.93
C GLY A 225 -9.37 -2.86 19.98
N GLY A 226 -8.54 -2.71 18.96
CA GLY A 226 -7.19 -3.27 18.83
C GLY A 226 -6.15 -2.20 18.51
N PRO A 227 -4.95 -2.60 18.06
CA PRO A 227 -3.87 -1.68 17.77
C PRO A 227 -4.10 -0.88 16.48
N SER A 228 -3.42 0.26 16.39
CA SER A 228 -3.17 0.98 15.15
C SER A 228 -1.75 0.68 14.66
N VAL A 229 -1.63 0.25 13.41
CA VAL A 229 -0.34 -0.18 12.85
C VAL A 229 -0.07 0.52 11.53
N PHE A 230 1.10 1.12 11.41
CA PHE A 230 1.56 1.81 10.21
C PHE A 230 2.54 0.92 9.44
N PHE A 231 2.39 0.87 8.12
CA PHE A 231 3.19 0.04 7.21
C PHE A 231 3.85 0.88 6.14
N THR A 232 5.19 0.76 6.00
CA THR A 232 5.91 1.26 4.83
C THR A 232 6.52 0.10 4.06
N GLY A 233 6.46 0.16 2.71
CA GLY A 233 7.16 -0.79 1.83
C GLY A 233 8.53 -0.28 1.37
N ALA A 234 8.84 1.01 1.60
CA ALA A 234 10.08 1.64 1.16
C ALA A 234 10.59 2.64 2.21
N SER A 235 11.89 2.97 2.16
CA SER A 235 12.58 3.74 3.18
C SER A 235 12.74 5.23 2.81
N ASP A 236 11.65 5.86 2.42
CA ASP A 236 11.51 7.31 2.29
C ASP A 236 10.10 7.73 2.73
N LEU A 237 9.86 9.02 2.87
CA LEU A 237 8.60 9.52 3.42
C LEU A 237 8.25 10.92 2.90
N ASN A 238 6.95 11.20 2.87
CA ASN A 238 6.42 12.55 2.79
C ASN A 238 5.87 12.93 4.16
N GLU A 239 6.64 13.65 4.98
CA GLU A 239 6.27 14.02 6.35
C GLU A 239 4.92 14.71 6.45
N ARG A 240 4.56 15.56 5.48
CA ARG A 240 3.29 16.30 5.50
C ARG A 240 2.10 15.36 5.41
N ASN A 241 2.25 14.23 4.72
CA ASN A 241 1.18 13.24 4.57
C ASN A 241 1.04 12.34 5.81
N LEU A 242 2.00 12.37 6.72
CA LEU A 242 1.98 11.62 7.98
C LEU A 242 1.37 12.43 9.14
N THR A 243 1.06 13.70 8.94
CA THR A 243 0.55 14.59 9.98
C THR A 243 -0.78 14.05 10.55
N GLY A 244 -0.82 13.87 11.87
CA GLY A 244 -2.00 13.35 12.58
C GLY A 244 -2.05 11.82 12.70
N LEU A 245 -1.13 11.08 12.07
CA LEU A 245 -0.98 9.65 12.32
C LEU A 245 -0.28 9.42 13.66
N THR A 246 -0.89 8.58 14.50
CA THR A 246 -0.33 8.22 15.81
C THR A 246 -0.45 6.70 16.01
N PRO A 247 0.30 5.90 15.23
CA PRO A 247 0.20 4.45 15.32
C PRO A 247 0.81 3.93 16.63
N ASP A 248 0.24 2.86 17.18
CA ASP A 248 0.85 2.13 18.29
C ASP A 248 2.11 1.40 17.84
N VAL A 249 2.11 0.89 16.61
CA VAL A 249 3.19 0.12 16.00
C VAL A 249 3.52 0.68 14.63
N ALA A 250 4.81 0.80 14.29
CA ALA A 250 5.26 1.14 12.94
C ALA A 250 6.14 0.01 12.36
N MET A 251 5.75 -0.52 11.21
CA MET A 251 6.55 -1.42 10.37
C MET A 251 7.39 -0.54 9.44
N VAL A 252 8.71 -0.50 9.67
CA VAL A 252 9.61 0.50 9.08
C VAL A 252 10.61 -0.17 8.17
N ALA A 253 10.57 0.16 6.87
CA ALA A 253 11.51 -0.37 5.90
C ALA A 253 12.94 0.14 6.15
N SER A 254 13.92 -0.77 6.05
CA SER A 254 15.34 -0.49 6.29
C SER A 254 16.19 -0.41 5.01
N ALA A 255 15.64 -0.79 3.85
CA ALA A 255 16.38 -0.83 2.60
C ALA A 255 16.73 0.57 2.08
N ALA A 256 17.95 0.75 1.55
CA ALA A 256 18.41 1.96 0.85
C ALA A 256 18.18 3.30 1.61
N THR A 257 18.40 3.32 2.92
CA THR A 257 18.16 4.49 3.78
C THR A 257 19.15 5.64 3.57
N THR A 258 20.27 5.38 2.89
CA THR A 258 21.42 6.31 2.82
C THR A 258 21.17 7.57 1.99
N SER A 259 20.18 7.55 1.09
CA SER A 259 19.86 8.69 0.22
C SER A 259 18.73 9.56 0.74
N THR A 260 18.07 9.16 1.84
CA THR A 260 17.03 9.94 2.50
C THR A 260 17.59 10.66 3.72
N ALA A 261 17.60 11.99 3.68
CA ALA A 261 18.11 12.80 4.77
C ALA A 261 17.30 12.54 6.06
N ASP A 262 18.01 12.21 7.15
CA ASP A 262 17.42 12.04 8.49
C ASP A 262 16.17 11.14 8.50
N TYR A 263 16.16 10.06 7.69
CA TYR A 263 14.99 9.19 7.49
C TYR A 263 14.32 8.81 8.81
N VAL A 264 15.06 8.18 9.72
CA VAL A 264 14.50 7.67 10.98
C VAL A 264 14.05 8.79 11.93
N PRO A 265 14.85 9.84 12.24
CA PRO A 265 14.40 10.93 13.07
C PRO A 265 13.13 11.61 12.57
N ARG A 266 13.05 11.88 11.27
CA ARG A 266 11.88 12.51 10.63
C ARG A 266 10.65 11.59 10.70
N LEU A 267 10.82 10.30 10.42
CA LEU A 267 9.72 9.33 10.47
C LEU A 267 9.19 9.17 11.90
N MET A 268 10.07 9.01 12.89
CA MET A 268 9.65 8.88 14.30
C MET A 268 8.89 10.11 14.80
N ALA A 269 9.37 11.31 14.45
CA ALA A 269 8.68 12.55 14.80
C ALA A 269 7.33 12.69 14.10
N ALA A 270 7.27 12.35 12.81
CA ALA A 270 6.05 12.45 12.01
C ALA A 270 4.96 11.47 12.47
N LEU A 271 5.32 10.32 13.04
CA LEU A 271 4.42 9.30 13.58
C LEU A 271 4.16 9.45 15.09
N ASP A 272 4.56 10.55 15.71
CA ASP A 272 4.43 10.80 17.15
C ASP A 272 5.04 9.71 18.03
N HIS A 273 6.21 9.21 17.62
CA HIS A 273 7.00 8.23 18.39
C HIS A 273 6.25 6.94 18.74
N PRO A 274 5.98 6.04 17.79
CA PRO A 274 5.25 4.78 18.02
C PRO A 274 5.82 3.97 19.18
N LYS A 275 4.96 3.31 19.97
CA LYS A 275 5.39 2.49 21.12
C LYS A 275 6.32 1.34 20.72
N ILE A 276 6.05 0.77 19.52
CA ILE A 276 6.80 -0.36 18.96
C ILE A 276 7.22 -0.01 17.54
N VAL A 277 8.49 -0.23 17.24
CA VAL A 277 9.05 -0.12 15.88
C VAL A 277 9.53 -1.49 15.44
N VAL A 278 9.03 -1.96 14.30
CA VAL A 278 9.37 -3.26 13.71
C VAL A 278 10.11 -3.00 12.40
N PRO A 279 11.44 -3.17 12.35
CA PRO A 279 12.18 -3.10 11.11
C PRO A 279 11.71 -4.19 10.13
N VAL A 280 11.51 -3.82 8.85
CA VAL A 280 11.16 -4.72 7.76
C VAL A 280 12.09 -4.48 6.57
N HIS A 281 12.05 -5.34 5.57
CA HIS A 281 12.85 -5.25 4.36
C HIS A 281 14.37 -5.26 4.62
N TRP A 282 14.80 -6.07 5.60
CA TRP A 282 16.19 -6.25 6.00
C TRP A 282 16.70 -7.68 5.74
N ASP A 283 15.80 -8.59 5.41
CA ASP A 283 16.11 -9.99 5.12
C ASP A 283 16.56 -10.20 3.68
N ASN A 284 17.27 -11.28 3.43
CA ASN A 284 17.51 -11.74 2.07
C ASN A 284 16.23 -12.38 1.53
N PHE A 285 15.45 -11.61 0.78
CA PHE A 285 14.16 -12.02 0.24
C PHE A 285 14.24 -12.91 -1.02
N GLU A 286 15.43 -13.39 -1.39
CA GLU A 286 15.64 -14.42 -2.42
C GLU A 286 15.83 -15.81 -1.79
N THR A 287 15.89 -15.92 -0.44
CA THR A 287 16.05 -17.19 0.27
C THR A 287 14.73 -17.67 0.90
N PRO A 288 14.57 -18.98 1.17
CA PRO A 288 13.37 -19.50 1.83
C PRO A 288 13.08 -18.84 3.19
N LEU A 289 11.81 -18.87 3.61
CA LEU A 289 11.33 -18.36 4.90
C LEU A 289 11.73 -19.28 6.05
N THR A 290 13.00 -19.31 6.40
CA THR A 290 13.55 -20.12 7.50
C THR A 290 14.09 -19.23 8.60
N ASN A 291 13.84 -19.57 9.86
CA ASN A 291 14.35 -18.85 11.02
C ASN A 291 15.70 -19.43 11.51
N PRO A 292 16.66 -18.58 11.93
CA PRO A 292 16.59 -17.14 11.84
C PRO A 292 16.64 -16.65 10.38
N PRO A 293 16.05 -15.45 10.06
CA PRO A 293 16.09 -14.91 8.72
C PRO A 293 17.53 -14.73 8.21
N THR A 294 17.77 -15.11 6.96
CA THR A 294 19.06 -14.85 6.28
C THR A 294 19.18 -13.35 5.99
N VAL A 295 20.35 -12.78 6.28
CA VAL A 295 20.64 -11.36 6.11
C VAL A 295 21.98 -11.20 5.41
N ALA A 296 22.03 -10.42 4.33
CA ALA A 296 23.30 -10.03 3.71
C ALA A 296 24.07 -9.08 4.64
N ALA A 297 25.40 -9.08 4.56
CA ALA A 297 26.25 -8.28 5.45
C ALA A 297 25.90 -6.78 5.40
N SER A 298 25.70 -6.24 4.19
CA SER A 298 25.29 -4.83 4.01
C SER A 298 23.90 -4.51 4.57
N ASP A 299 22.98 -5.47 4.55
CA ASP A 299 21.64 -5.29 5.11
C ASP A 299 21.67 -5.38 6.64
N ARG A 300 22.56 -6.21 7.19
CA ARG A 300 22.83 -6.26 8.63
C ARG A 300 23.32 -4.91 9.14
N GLU A 301 24.29 -4.31 8.47
CA GLU A 301 24.81 -3.00 8.83
C GLU A 301 23.70 -1.93 8.80
N ARG A 302 22.92 -1.87 7.72
CA ARG A 302 21.78 -0.95 7.60
C ARG A 302 20.71 -1.17 8.69
N LEU A 303 20.45 -2.42 9.04
CA LEU A 303 19.51 -2.76 10.12
C LEU A 303 20.02 -2.26 11.48
N ASP A 304 21.31 -2.48 11.78
CA ASP A 304 21.92 -2.05 13.03
C ASP A 304 21.92 -0.53 13.13
N ASP A 305 22.20 0.18 12.04
CA ASP A 305 22.13 1.64 11.94
C ASP A 305 20.70 2.16 12.16
N LEU A 306 19.71 1.52 11.54
CA LEU A 306 18.30 1.87 11.74
C LEU A 306 17.90 1.69 13.20
N ILE A 307 18.26 0.58 13.82
CA ILE A 307 17.97 0.31 15.24
C ILE A 307 18.62 1.38 16.14
N ALA A 308 19.88 1.72 15.89
CA ALA A 308 20.59 2.76 16.63
C ALA A 308 19.91 4.12 16.44
N ALA A 309 19.51 4.47 15.22
CA ALA A 309 18.80 5.71 14.93
C ALA A 309 17.42 5.78 15.60
N VAL A 310 16.65 4.67 15.62
CA VAL A 310 15.37 4.60 16.34
C VAL A 310 15.58 4.82 17.84
N ARG A 311 16.55 4.14 18.45
CA ARG A 311 16.87 4.31 19.89
C ARG A 311 17.25 5.75 20.24
N LYS A 312 17.96 6.43 19.36
CA LYS A 312 18.35 7.84 19.52
C LYS A 312 17.16 8.79 19.33
N ALA A 313 16.38 8.61 18.29
CA ALA A 313 15.27 9.51 17.94
C ALA A 313 14.02 9.29 18.79
N SER A 314 13.77 8.04 19.20
CA SER A 314 12.58 7.65 19.98
C SER A 314 12.96 6.68 21.11
N PRO A 315 13.62 7.15 22.16
CA PRO A 315 14.20 6.29 23.21
C PRO A 315 13.15 5.51 24.02
N ARG A 316 11.88 5.88 23.94
CA ARG A 316 10.77 5.14 24.57
C ARG A 316 10.17 4.06 23.68
N SER A 317 10.49 4.06 22.40
CA SER A 317 10.02 3.02 21.47
C SER A 317 10.78 1.72 21.69
N ARG A 318 10.05 0.62 21.77
CA ARG A 318 10.65 -0.72 21.78
C ARG A 318 10.88 -1.16 20.32
N VAL A 319 12.10 -1.54 19.98
CA VAL A 319 12.41 -2.18 18.70
C VAL A 319 12.16 -3.67 18.81
N LEU A 320 11.40 -4.26 17.86
CA LEU A 320 11.12 -5.67 17.77
C LEU A 320 11.56 -6.17 16.39
N LEU A 321 12.52 -7.11 16.36
CA LEU A 321 12.92 -7.80 15.15
C LEU A 321 11.98 -9.00 14.93
N PRO A 322 11.25 -9.05 13.80
CA PRO A 322 10.32 -10.14 13.56
C PRO A 322 11.04 -11.39 13.04
N GLU A 323 10.47 -12.55 13.40
CA GLU A 323 10.78 -13.84 12.83
C GLU A 323 9.67 -14.26 11.87
N TYR A 324 10.00 -15.01 10.83
CA TYR A 324 9.01 -15.51 9.88
C TYR A 324 7.95 -16.37 10.58
N HIS A 325 6.73 -16.30 10.11
CA HIS A 325 5.57 -17.09 10.56
C HIS A 325 5.17 -16.92 12.02
N THR A 326 5.98 -16.25 12.85
CA THR A 326 5.66 -16.00 14.26
C THR A 326 4.45 -15.06 14.36
N ALA A 327 3.47 -15.46 15.18
CA ALA A 327 2.30 -14.62 15.45
C ALA A 327 2.64 -13.58 16.54
N TYR A 328 2.50 -12.30 16.19
CA TYR A 328 2.64 -11.19 17.12
C TYR A 328 1.27 -10.63 17.47
N HIS A 329 1.09 -10.23 18.72
CA HIS A 329 -0.08 -9.55 19.25
C HIS A 329 0.39 -8.24 19.91
N PHE A 330 -0.05 -7.12 19.39
CA PHE A 330 0.36 -5.79 19.82
C PHE A 330 -0.68 -5.14 20.72
#